data_7d3fe8f06998f85f014213f9df406225
#
_entry.id   7d3fe8f06998f85f014213f9df406225
#
_cell.length_a   1.000
_cell.length_b   1.000
_cell.length_c   1.000
_cell.angle_alpha   90.00
_cell.angle_beta   90.00
_cell.angle_gamma   90.00
#
_symmetry.space_group_name_H-M   'P 1'
#
loop_
_entity.id
_entity.type
_entity.pdbx_description
1 polymer ?
#
loop_
_entity_poly.entity_id
_entity_poly.type
_entity_poly.pdbx_seq_one_letter_code
_entity_poly.pdbx_strand_id
1 'polypeptide(L)'
;MERFDIRWLDNPDSLDALIGRRAEYAGEPFSVIEILPDGPQLVLQHRHHKAIQQDMQGRAYRRVPETICLELLDEDGQPSPQLELLFLATDEE
;
A
#
# COMPACT_ATOMS: atom_id res chain seq x y z
N MET A 1 15.40 -0.42 1.36
CA MET A 1 14.17 -0.22 0.57
C MET A 1 14.38 0.84 -0.49
N GLU A 2 13.67 0.72 -1.56
CA GLU A 2 13.82 1.64 -2.67
C GLU A 2 12.52 2.42 -2.87
N ARG A 3 12.66 3.69 -3.22
CA ARG A 3 11.50 4.54 -3.46
C ARG A 3 10.69 4.01 -4.64
N PHE A 4 9.37 4.16 -4.59
CA PHE A 4 8.52 3.75 -5.70
C PHE A 4 9.00 4.43 -6.99
N ASP A 5 9.19 3.62 -8.02
CA ASP A 5 9.69 4.11 -9.31
C ASP A 5 8.51 4.42 -10.22
N ILE A 6 8.38 5.68 -10.62
CA ILE A 6 7.25 6.11 -11.44
C ILE A 6 7.22 5.42 -12.80
N ARG A 7 8.36 4.89 -13.25
CA ARG A 7 8.40 4.13 -14.51
C ARG A 7 7.58 2.85 -14.45
N TRP A 8 7.33 2.34 -13.24
CA TRP A 8 6.52 1.14 -13.07
C TRP A 8 5.07 1.39 -13.49
N LEU A 9 4.63 2.64 -13.48
CA LEU A 9 3.27 2.99 -13.90
C LEU A 9 3.02 2.69 -15.37
N ASP A 10 4.07 2.69 -16.18
CA ASP A 10 3.96 2.42 -17.62
C ASP A 10 4.05 0.94 -17.94
N ASN A 11 4.30 0.10 -16.94
CA ASN A 11 4.50 -1.32 -17.13
C ASN A 11 3.65 -2.12 -16.15
N PRO A 12 2.50 -2.66 -16.59
CA PRO A 12 1.62 -3.44 -15.70
C PRO A 12 2.31 -4.62 -15.04
N ASP A 13 3.26 -5.25 -15.72
CA ASP A 13 3.97 -6.39 -15.14
C ASP A 13 4.82 -5.96 -13.95
N SER A 14 5.39 -4.76 -14.02
CA SER A 14 6.17 -4.23 -12.90
C SER A 14 5.28 -3.96 -11.70
N LEU A 15 4.08 -3.45 -11.93
CA LEU A 15 3.14 -3.22 -10.84
C LEU A 15 2.69 -4.54 -10.21
N ASP A 16 2.37 -5.52 -11.03
CA ASP A 16 1.95 -6.83 -10.53
C ASP A 16 3.03 -7.50 -9.70
N ALA A 17 4.29 -7.26 -10.05
CA ALA A 17 5.42 -7.83 -9.32
C ALA A 17 5.54 -7.26 -7.91
N LEU A 18 4.87 -6.16 -7.61
CA LEU A 18 4.90 -5.58 -6.27
C LEU A 18 4.01 -6.33 -5.29
N ILE A 19 3.02 -7.07 -5.77
CA ILE A 19 2.11 -7.78 -4.90
C ILE A 19 2.90 -8.80 -4.06
N GLY A 20 2.68 -8.74 -2.75
CA GLY A 20 3.38 -9.59 -1.81
C GLY A 20 4.66 -8.99 -1.25
N ARG A 21 5.13 -7.89 -1.80
CA ARG A 21 6.35 -7.25 -1.29
C ARG A 21 6.06 -6.43 -0.04
N ARG A 22 7.09 -6.31 0.77
CA ARG A 22 7.05 -5.42 1.92
C ARG A 22 7.19 -3.99 1.45
N ALA A 23 6.52 -3.09 2.14
CA ALA A 23 6.55 -1.69 1.80
C ALA A 23 6.63 -0.86 3.08
N GLU A 24 7.07 0.39 2.92
CA GLU A 24 7.04 1.36 4.00
C GLU A 24 6.35 2.60 3.44
N TYR A 25 5.35 3.06 4.14
CA TYR A 25 4.62 4.25 3.73
C TYR A 25 4.47 5.16 4.92
N ALA A 26 4.93 6.41 4.77
CA ALA A 26 4.91 7.41 5.84
C ALA A 26 5.55 6.88 7.12
N GLY A 27 6.60 6.10 6.97
CA GLY A 27 7.34 5.55 8.11
C GLY A 27 6.75 4.31 8.74
N GLU A 28 5.63 3.80 8.20
CA GLU A 28 4.94 2.64 8.75
C GLU A 28 5.12 1.40 7.86
N PRO A 29 5.22 0.21 8.46
CA PRO A 29 5.44 -1.02 7.69
C PRO A 29 4.14 -1.58 7.12
N PHE A 30 4.15 -1.83 5.83
CA PHE A 30 3.01 -2.39 5.10
C PHE A 30 3.45 -3.54 4.20
N SER A 31 2.48 -4.23 3.65
CA SER A 31 2.70 -5.19 2.57
C SER A 31 1.74 -4.84 1.43
N VAL A 32 2.20 -5.02 0.21
CA VAL A 32 1.34 -4.81 -0.96
C VAL A 32 0.50 -6.06 -1.13
N ILE A 33 -0.81 -5.93 -1.06
CA ILE A 33 -1.70 -7.09 -1.16
C ILE A 33 -2.47 -7.13 -2.47
N GLU A 34 -2.61 -6.00 -3.14
CA GLU A 34 -3.37 -5.96 -4.38
C GLU A 34 -3.07 -4.69 -5.15
N ILE A 35 -3.30 -4.75 -6.46
CA ILE A 35 -3.25 -3.57 -7.31
C ILE A 35 -4.59 -3.49 -8.04
N LEU A 36 -5.26 -2.35 -7.87
CA LEU A 36 -6.52 -2.10 -8.54
C LEU A 36 -6.24 -1.36 -9.83
N PRO A 37 -6.73 -1.86 -10.95
CA PRO A 37 -6.41 -1.26 -12.26
C PRO A 37 -7.04 0.11 -12.48
N ASP A 38 -8.10 0.40 -11.79
CA ASP A 38 -8.75 1.71 -11.92
C ASP A 38 -7.97 2.74 -11.13
N GLY A 39 -7.35 3.63 -11.83
CA GLY A 39 -6.59 4.68 -11.22
C GLY A 39 -5.16 4.76 -11.72
N PRO A 40 -4.31 3.74 -11.58
CA PRO A 40 -4.38 2.57 -10.71
C PRO A 40 -4.19 2.90 -9.23
N GLN A 41 -4.54 1.96 -8.38
CA GLN A 41 -4.40 2.10 -6.93
C GLN A 41 -3.63 0.93 -6.36
N LEU A 42 -2.85 1.21 -5.34
CA LEU A 42 -2.08 0.21 -4.62
C LEU A 42 -2.75 -0.04 -3.27
N VAL A 43 -3.07 -1.28 -3.00
CA VAL A 43 -3.69 -1.65 -1.72
C VAL A 43 -2.62 -2.15 -0.78
N LEU A 44 -2.46 -1.49 0.35
CA LEU A 44 -1.47 -1.82 1.35
C LEU A 44 -2.14 -2.28 2.64
N GLN A 45 -1.57 -3.30 3.26
CA GLN A 45 -2.03 -3.79 4.55
C GLN A 45 -0.92 -3.58 5.57
N HIS A 46 -1.24 -2.97 6.71
CA HIS A 46 -0.24 -2.73 7.74
C HIS A 46 0.23 -4.05 8.33
N ARG A 47 1.54 -4.20 8.47
CA ARG A 47 2.13 -5.49 8.86
C ARG A 47 2.06 -5.79 10.33
N HIS A 48 2.15 -4.77 11.17
CA HIS A 48 2.24 -4.97 12.61
C HIS A 48 1.11 -4.33 13.38
N HIS A 49 0.39 -3.43 12.75
CA HIS A 49 -0.68 -2.70 13.40
C HIS A 49 -2.01 -3.17 12.88
N LYS A 50 -2.88 -3.57 13.78
CA LYS A 50 -4.23 -3.98 13.43
C LYS A 50 -5.19 -3.10 14.18
N ALA A 51 -6.16 -2.56 13.47
CA ALA A 51 -7.19 -1.79 14.11
C ALA A 51 -8.00 -2.68 15.04
N ILE A 52 -8.37 -2.15 16.18
CA ILE A 52 -9.22 -2.87 17.12
C ILE A 52 -10.62 -2.34 16.96
N GLN A 53 -11.54 -3.22 16.59
CA GLN A 53 -12.95 -2.87 16.48
C GLN A 53 -13.65 -3.33 17.73
N GLN A 54 -14.23 -2.39 18.45
CA GLN A 54 -14.93 -2.65 19.68
C GLN A 54 -16.43 -2.55 19.43
N ASP A 55 -17.19 -3.50 19.95
CA ASP A 55 -18.62 -3.46 19.76
C ASP A 55 -19.24 -2.32 20.59
N MET A 56 -20.53 -2.08 20.41
CA MET A 56 -21.23 -0.98 21.05
C MET A 56 -21.27 -1.14 22.58
N GLN A 57 -21.17 -2.33 23.07
CA GLN A 57 -21.20 -2.62 24.49
C GLN A 57 -19.80 -2.61 25.11
N GLY A 58 -18.79 -2.49 24.29
CA GLY A 58 -17.41 -2.50 24.78
C GLY A 58 -16.92 -3.85 25.26
N ARG A 59 -17.67 -4.91 25.01
CA ARG A 59 -17.33 -6.23 25.50
C ARG A 59 -16.57 -7.05 24.47
N ALA A 60 -16.94 -6.91 23.24
CA ALA A 60 -16.35 -7.69 22.16
C ALA A 60 -15.57 -6.77 21.26
N TYR A 61 -14.44 -7.22 20.85
CA TYR A 61 -13.66 -6.52 19.86
C TYR A 61 -12.83 -7.56 19.11
N ARG A 62 -12.42 -7.17 17.94
CA ARG A 62 -11.53 -8.03 17.15
C ARG A 62 -10.52 -7.15 16.45
N ARG A 63 -9.38 -7.75 16.17
CA ARG A 63 -8.35 -7.08 15.41
C ARG A 63 -8.57 -7.35 13.95
N VAL A 64 -8.57 -6.31 13.16
CA VAL A 64 -8.65 -6.42 11.71
C VAL A 64 -7.42 -5.76 11.12
N PRO A 65 -6.91 -6.28 10.01
CA PRO A 65 -5.77 -5.64 9.36
C PRO A 65 -6.14 -4.23 8.93
N GLU A 66 -5.25 -3.30 9.18
CA GLU A 66 -5.43 -1.95 8.69
C GLU A 66 -5.01 -1.90 7.24
N THR A 67 -5.92 -1.51 6.37
CA THR A 67 -5.73 -1.51 4.94
C THR A 67 -5.95 -0.12 4.40
N ILE A 68 -5.04 0.34 3.54
CA ILE A 68 -5.19 1.63 2.87
C ILE A 68 -5.06 1.45 1.37
N CYS A 69 -5.67 2.35 0.62
CA CYS A 69 -5.53 2.41 -0.83
C CYS A 69 -4.80 3.68 -1.19
N LEU A 70 -3.72 3.54 -1.94
CA LEU A 70 -2.95 4.68 -2.44
C LEU A 70 -3.23 4.86 -3.92
N GLU A 71 -3.66 6.05 -4.28
CA GLU A 71 -3.78 6.39 -5.68
C GLU A 71 -2.38 6.66 -6.22
N LEU A 72 -2.04 6.00 -7.32
CA LEU A 72 -0.73 6.14 -7.93
C LEU A 72 -0.66 7.34 -8.87
N LEU A 73 -1.79 7.76 -9.40
CA LEU A 73 -1.88 8.93 -10.26
C LEU A 73 -2.87 9.92 -9.67
N ASP A 74 -2.58 11.21 -9.85
CA ASP A 74 -3.49 12.26 -9.44
C ASP A 74 -4.55 12.53 -10.53
N GLU A 75 -5.37 13.55 -10.32
CA GLU A 75 -6.45 13.87 -11.24
C GLU A 75 -5.97 14.26 -12.64
N ASP A 76 -4.74 14.73 -12.72
CA ASP A 76 -4.15 15.14 -13.99
C ASP A 76 -3.39 14.02 -14.69
N GLY A 77 -3.40 12.82 -14.10
CA GLY A 77 -2.66 11.70 -14.64
C GLY A 77 -1.18 11.71 -14.33
N GLN A 78 -0.77 12.56 -13.40
CA GLN A 78 0.62 12.65 -12.96
C GLN A 78 0.84 11.79 -11.72
N PRO A 79 2.10 11.38 -11.46
CA PRO A 79 2.38 10.61 -10.26
C PRO A 79 1.90 11.32 -9.01
N SER A 80 1.21 10.59 -8.14
CA SER A 80 0.66 11.15 -6.92
C SER A 80 1.77 11.60 -5.97
N PRO A 81 1.61 12.75 -5.29
CA PRO A 81 2.60 13.18 -4.30
C PRO A 81 2.82 12.17 -3.18
N GLN A 82 1.83 11.33 -2.91
CA GLN A 82 1.94 10.31 -1.87
C GLN A 82 3.04 9.31 -2.15
N LEU A 83 3.41 9.15 -3.42
CA LEU A 83 4.46 8.19 -3.79
C LEU A 83 5.82 8.56 -3.23
N GLU A 84 6.03 9.82 -2.85
CA GLU A 84 7.29 10.23 -2.25
C GLU A 84 7.51 9.59 -0.87
N LEU A 85 6.43 9.16 -0.24
CA LEU A 85 6.48 8.52 1.07
C LEU A 85 6.49 7.00 0.98
N LEU A 86 6.40 6.46 -0.23
CA LEU A 86 6.29 5.03 -0.45
C LEU A 86 7.63 4.43 -0.85
N PHE A 87 8.07 3.43 -0.08
CA PHE A 87 9.27 2.66 -0.35
C PHE A 87 8.91 1.19 -0.42
N LEU A 88 9.59 0.48 -1.27
CA LEU A 88 9.34 -0.94 -1.48
C LEU A 88 10.60 -1.75 -1.22
N ALA A 89 10.41 -2.92 -0.64
CA ALA A 89 11.53 -3.83 -0.42
C ALA A 89 12.05 -4.34 -1.77
N THR A 90 13.35 -4.53 -1.81
CA THR A 90 13.98 -5.12 -2.99
C THR A 90 13.78 -6.64 -2.96
N ASP A 91 14.11 -7.28 -4.06
CA ASP A 91 13.96 -8.74 -4.17
C ASP A 91 14.82 -9.50 -3.20
N GLU A 92 15.81 -8.86 -2.65
CA GLU A 92 16.77 -9.50 -1.73
C GLU A 92 16.33 -9.49 -0.28
N GLU A 93 15.23 -8.85 0.01
CA GLU A 93 14.73 -8.73 1.39
C GLU A 93 13.61 -9.69 1.73
#